data_75233fa412bc3b1cf91a9d3ae9c07693
#
_entry.id   75233fa412bc3b1cf91a9d3ae9c07693
#
_cell.length_a   1.000
_cell.length_b   1.000
_cell.length_c   1.000
_cell.angle_alpha   90.00
_cell.angle_beta   90.00
_cell.angle_gamma   90.00
#
_symmetry.space_group_name_H-M   'P 1'
#
loop_
_entity.id
_entity.type
_entity.pdbx_description
1 polymer ?
#
loop_
_entity_poly.entity_id
_entity_poly.type
_entity_poly.pdbx_seq_one_letter_code
_entity_poly.pdbx_strand_id
1 'polypeptide(L)'
;MMILNFLTWTFLLYIVHRVVHIVPCLRKNHYHHHAFVLNNGNSGFHWSNLLLFNDDWSSTVDLWITEVIPTLLFCWLIDDYSLFLFYWLWASLLQETLEHKPDLNAYPLTMGQWHMNHHHNPKCNYGLFIPLWDKLFRTEGPFL
;
A
#
# COMPACT_ATOMS: atom_id res chain seq x y z
N MET A 1 11.15 -13.55 16.25
CA MET A 1 10.47 -14.08 15.05
C MET A 1 9.48 -13.06 14.47
N MET A 2 8.52 -12.56 15.25
CA MET A 2 7.46 -11.63 14.76
C MET A 2 7.99 -10.35 14.10
N ILE A 3 8.97 -9.65 14.71
CA ILE A 3 9.56 -8.41 14.13
C ILE A 3 10.25 -8.69 12.79
N LEU A 4 11.01 -9.78 12.70
CA LEU A 4 11.69 -10.14 11.46
C LEU A 4 10.69 -10.47 10.35
N ASN A 5 9.63 -11.24 10.64
CA ASN A 5 8.56 -11.54 9.68
C ASN A 5 7.88 -10.26 9.21
N PHE A 6 7.56 -9.33 10.11
CA PHE A 6 6.99 -8.05 9.77
C PHE A 6 7.91 -7.22 8.84
N LEU A 7 9.19 -7.13 9.17
CA LEU A 7 10.16 -6.41 8.32
C LEU A 7 10.31 -7.07 6.96
N THR A 8 10.41 -8.40 6.90
CA THR A 8 10.53 -9.12 5.62
C THR A 8 9.27 -8.95 4.76
N TRP A 9 8.10 -9.03 5.37
CA TRP A 9 6.83 -8.80 4.69
C TRP A 9 6.70 -7.38 4.14
N THR A 10 6.97 -6.35 4.94
CA THR A 10 6.93 -4.96 4.46
C THR A 10 7.97 -4.67 3.38
N PHE A 11 9.11 -5.37 3.42
CA PHE A 11 10.11 -5.33 2.35
C PHE A 11 9.56 -5.96 1.06
N LEU A 12 8.92 -7.12 1.16
CA LEU A 12 8.28 -7.76 0.01
C LEU A 12 7.27 -6.81 -0.65
N LEU A 13 6.37 -6.20 0.13
CA LEU A 13 5.39 -5.26 -0.39
C LEU A 13 6.04 -4.03 -1.04
N TYR A 14 7.10 -3.48 -0.43
CA TYR A 14 7.88 -2.40 -1.02
C TYR A 14 8.45 -2.78 -2.41
N ILE A 15 9.00 -3.99 -2.55
CA ILE A 15 9.52 -4.48 -3.84
C ILE A 15 8.40 -4.69 -4.85
N VAL A 16 7.29 -5.30 -4.45
CA VAL A 16 6.12 -5.51 -5.34
C VAL A 16 5.60 -4.17 -5.85
N HIS A 17 5.43 -3.18 -4.96
CA HIS A 17 4.98 -1.84 -5.33
C HIS A 17 5.92 -1.18 -6.36
N ARG A 18 7.23 -1.28 -6.19
CA ARG A 18 8.20 -0.79 -7.19
C ARG A 18 8.08 -1.53 -8.53
N VAL A 19 7.90 -2.85 -8.49
CA VAL A 19 7.75 -3.68 -9.71
C VAL A 19 6.49 -3.31 -10.47
N VAL A 20 5.38 -3.04 -9.78
CA VAL A 20 4.12 -2.61 -10.39
C VAL A 20 4.28 -1.32 -11.18
N HIS A 21 5.09 -0.37 -10.71
CA HIS A 21 5.41 0.84 -11.47
C HIS A 21 6.25 0.61 -12.75
N ILE A 22 6.96 -0.52 -12.84
CA ILE A 22 7.87 -0.81 -13.95
C ILE A 22 7.21 -1.70 -14.99
N VAL A 23 6.46 -2.74 -14.56
CA VAL A 23 5.88 -3.74 -15.44
C VAL A 23 4.63 -3.21 -16.15
N PRO A 24 4.60 -3.09 -17.49
CA PRO A 24 3.56 -2.35 -18.20
C PRO A 24 2.14 -2.88 -17.97
N CYS A 25 1.95 -4.21 -17.86
CA CYS A 25 0.63 -4.81 -17.66
C CYS A 25 0.07 -4.54 -16.26
N LEU A 26 0.92 -4.43 -15.23
CA LEU A 26 0.54 -4.11 -13.86
C LEU A 26 0.35 -2.60 -13.68
N ARG A 27 1.27 -1.83 -14.24
CA ARG A 27 1.30 -0.37 -14.14
C ARG A 27 0.00 0.30 -14.57
N LYS A 28 -0.74 -0.29 -15.52
CA LYS A 28 -2.01 0.27 -16.01
C LYS A 28 -3.04 0.40 -14.89
N ASN A 29 -3.27 -0.66 -14.11
CA ASN A 29 -4.23 -0.64 -13.01
C ASN A 29 -3.75 0.26 -11.87
N HIS A 30 -2.46 0.20 -11.56
CA HIS A 30 -1.85 1.01 -10.52
C HIS A 30 -1.93 2.52 -10.82
N TYR A 31 -1.67 2.93 -12.06
CA TYR A 31 -1.86 4.33 -12.47
C TYR A 31 -3.33 4.74 -12.55
N HIS A 32 -4.25 3.80 -12.80
CA HIS A 32 -5.67 4.08 -12.67
C HIS A 32 -6.03 4.41 -11.21
N HIS A 33 -5.55 3.60 -10.25
CA HIS A 33 -5.69 3.87 -8.83
C HIS A 33 -5.12 5.26 -8.45
N HIS A 34 -3.88 5.59 -8.86
CA HIS A 34 -3.32 6.93 -8.64
C HIS A 34 -4.21 8.04 -9.18
N ALA A 35 -4.67 7.92 -10.43
CA ALA A 35 -5.53 8.92 -11.06
C ALA A 35 -6.89 9.02 -10.36
N PHE A 36 -7.45 7.89 -9.92
CA PHE A 36 -8.71 7.87 -9.19
C PHE A 36 -8.61 8.65 -7.87
N VAL A 37 -7.58 8.36 -7.07
CA VAL A 37 -7.35 9.04 -5.78
C VAL A 37 -7.09 10.54 -5.97
N LEU A 38 -6.25 10.94 -6.93
CA LEU A 38 -5.96 12.34 -7.18
C LEU A 38 -7.17 13.15 -7.67
N ASN A 39 -8.10 12.51 -8.38
CA ASN A 39 -9.30 13.18 -8.91
C ASN A 39 -10.47 13.18 -7.94
N ASN A 40 -10.64 12.14 -7.14
CA ASN A 40 -11.81 11.94 -6.30
C ASN A 40 -11.52 12.13 -4.80
N GLY A 41 -10.25 12.12 -4.42
CA GLY A 41 -9.83 12.19 -3.02
C GLY A 41 -10.04 10.85 -2.28
N ASN A 42 -10.07 10.93 -0.96
CA ASN A 42 -10.26 9.78 -0.09
C ASN A 42 -11.75 9.38 -0.05
N SER A 43 -12.07 8.17 -0.45
CA SER A 43 -13.45 7.63 -0.43
C SER A 43 -13.95 7.30 0.99
N GLY A 44 -13.03 7.12 1.95
CA GLY A 44 -13.38 6.72 3.30
C GLY A 44 -13.80 5.26 3.43
N PHE A 45 -14.35 4.88 4.58
CA PHE A 45 -14.76 3.51 4.85
C PHE A 45 -16.06 3.14 4.10
N HIS A 46 -16.02 2.01 3.40
CA HIS A 46 -17.16 1.33 2.82
C HIS A 46 -17.21 -0.13 3.30
N TRP A 47 -18.41 -0.72 3.41
CA TRP A 47 -18.55 -2.13 3.81
C TRP A 47 -17.86 -3.11 2.85
N SER A 48 -17.69 -2.74 1.58
CA SER A 48 -16.93 -3.49 0.59
C SER A 48 -15.45 -3.65 0.94
N ASN A 49 -14.87 -2.73 1.72
CA ASN A 49 -13.48 -2.82 2.17
C ASN A 49 -13.23 -4.05 3.04
N LEU A 50 -14.25 -4.54 3.79
CA LEU A 50 -14.14 -5.80 4.54
C LEU A 50 -13.94 -7.01 3.62
N LEU A 51 -14.32 -6.90 2.36
CA LEU A 51 -14.08 -7.91 1.33
C LEU A 51 -12.82 -7.61 0.51
N LEU A 52 -12.00 -6.64 0.93
CA LEU A 52 -10.83 -6.15 0.20
C LEU A 52 -11.21 -5.70 -1.23
N PHE A 53 -12.35 -5.05 -1.33
CA PHE A 53 -12.85 -4.45 -2.55
C PHE A 53 -12.88 -2.93 -2.39
N ASN A 54 -12.04 -2.24 -3.17
CA ASN A 54 -11.85 -0.80 -3.12
C ASN A 54 -12.52 -0.12 -4.30
N ASP A 55 -13.03 1.07 -4.09
CA ASP A 55 -13.55 2.04 -5.07
C ASP A 55 -14.14 1.43 -6.35
N ASP A 56 -13.31 0.84 -7.19
CA ASP A 56 -13.67 0.21 -8.45
C ASP A 56 -12.86 -1.09 -8.71
N TRP A 57 -13.21 -1.80 -9.80
CA TRP A 57 -12.54 -3.04 -10.17
C TRP A 57 -11.04 -2.88 -10.46
N SER A 58 -10.61 -1.77 -11.06
CA SER A 58 -9.21 -1.55 -11.39
C SER A 58 -8.37 -1.33 -10.14
N SER A 59 -8.87 -0.52 -9.20
CA SER A 59 -8.26 -0.28 -7.89
C SER A 59 -8.27 -1.55 -7.03
N THR A 60 -9.35 -2.33 -7.09
CA THR A 60 -9.42 -3.64 -6.41
C THR A 60 -8.38 -4.62 -6.97
N VAL A 61 -8.25 -4.74 -8.28
CA VAL A 61 -7.23 -5.60 -8.91
C VAL A 61 -5.83 -5.14 -8.53
N ASP A 62 -5.60 -3.84 -8.46
CA ASP A 62 -4.34 -3.27 -8.01
C ASP A 62 -4.02 -3.66 -6.56
N LEU A 63 -4.95 -3.45 -5.62
CA LEU A 63 -4.82 -3.86 -4.22
C LEU A 63 -4.47 -5.35 -4.10
N TRP A 64 -5.18 -6.21 -4.85
CA TRP A 64 -4.93 -7.64 -4.79
C TRP A 64 -3.55 -8.03 -5.29
N ILE A 65 -3.08 -7.40 -6.36
CA ILE A 65 -1.74 -7.68 -6.93
C ILE A 65 -0.63 -7.12 -6.06
N THR A 66 -0.82 -5.90 -5.54
CA THR A 66 0.23 -5.19 -4.80
C THR A 66 0.36 -5.64 -3.35
N GLU A 67 -0.73 -6.07 -2.72
CA GLU A 67 -0.75 -6.32 -1.28
C GLU A 67 -1.34 -7.66 -0.88
N VAL A 68 -2.58 -7.99 -1.32
CA VAL A 68 -3.31 -9.16 -0.83
C VAL A 68 -2.61 -10.47 -1.19
N ILE A 69 -2.34 -10.68 -2.48
CA ILE A 69 -1.68 -11.92 -2.96
C ILE A 69 -0.27 -12.05 -2.39
N PRO A 70 0.60 -11.03 -2.43
CA PRO A 70 1.92 -11.11 -1.80
C PRO A 70 1.85 -11.43 -0.31
N THR A 71 0.90 -10.86 0.42
CA THR A 71 0.72 -11.12 1.86
C THR A 71 0.28 -12.56 2.11
N LEU A 72 -0.70 -13.08 1.34
CA LEU A 72 -1.15 -14.47 1.45
C LEU A 72 -0.03 -15.46 1.13
N LEU A 73 0.74 -15.21 0.07
CA LEU A 73 1.90 -16.05 -0.29
C LEU A 73 2.97 -16.03 0.79
N PHE A 74 3.25 -14.87 1.36
CA PHE A 74 4.21 -14.74 2.46
C PHE A 74 3.74 -15.52 3.69
N CYS A 75 2.48 -15.37 4.11
CA CYS A 75 1.90 -16.09 5.24
C CYS A 75 1.92 -17.62 5.02
N TRP A 76 1.62 -18.05 3.81
CA TRP A 76 1.72 -19.47 3.44
C TRP A 76 3.15 -20.00 3.56
N LEU A 77 4.15 -19.22 3.11
CA LEU A 77 5.57 -19.62 3.17
C LEU A 77 6.10 -19.74 4.60
N ILE A 78 5.62 -18.90 5.52
CA ILE A 78 6.06 -18.91 6.93
C ILE A 78 5.16 -19.74 7.85
N ASP A 79 4.08 -20.33 7.30
CA ASP A 79 3.04 -21.08 8.02
C ASP A 79 2.42 -20.28 9.20
N ASP A 80 2.21 -18.95 9.00
CA ASP A 80 1.64 -18.05 10.01
C ASP A 80 0.70 -17.03 9.38
N TYR A 81 -0.60 -17.20 9.58
CA TYR A 81 -1.65 -16.32 9.06
C TYR A 81 -2.05 -15.18 10.01
N SER A 82 -1.41 -15.03 11.15
CA SER A 82 -1.67 -13.91 12.07
C SER A 82 -1.33 -12.56 11.43
N LEU A 83 -0.30 -12.54 10.57
CA LEU A 83 0.08 -11.38 9.79
C LEU A 83 -0.97 -11.01 8.73
N PHE A 84 -1.62 -12.00 8.11
CA PHE A 84 -2.72 -11.73 7.19
C PHE A 84 -3.94 -11.14 7.91
N LEU A 85 -4.26 -11.62 9.11
CA LEU A 85 -5.33 -11.04 9.93
C LEU A 85 -5.02 -9.58 10.28
N PHE A 86 -3.78 -9.27 10.67
CA PHE A 86 -3.33 -7.89 10.91
C PHE A 86 -3.49 -7.04 9.64
N TYR A 87 -3.00 -7.52 8.50
CA TYR A 87 -3.11 -6.84 7.21
C TYR A 87 -4.58 -6.60 6.83
N TRP A 88 -5.43 -7.61 6.96
CA TRP A 88 -6.85 -7.50 6.64
C TRP A 88 -7.55 -6.43 7.48
N LEU A 89 -7.30 -6.37 8.79
CA LEU A 89 -7.83 -5.32 9.66
C LEU A 89 -7.31 -3.94 9.25
N TRP A 90 -6.01 -3.85 8.94
CA TRP A 90 -5.40 -2.62 8.46
C TRP A 90 -6.03 -2.15 7.15
N ALA A 91 -6.04 -2.97 6.12
CA ALA A 91 -6.55 -2.64 4.80
C ALA A 91 -8.05 -2.28 4.84
N SER A 92 -8.85 -3.08 5.57
CA SER A 92 -10.30 -2.89 5.64
C SER A 92 -10.72 -1.65 6.44
N LEU A 93 -10.00 -1.27 7.49
CA LEU A 93 -10.46 -0.25 8.44
C LEU A 93 -9.66 1.05 8.37
N LEU A 94 -8.36 0.97 8.09
CA LEU A 94 -7.46 2.13 8.19
C LEU A 94 -6.95 2.61 6.84
N GLN A 95 -6.63 1.72 5.91
CA GLN A 95 -5.99 2.07 4.64
C GLN A 95 -6.87 3.06 3.87
N GLU A 96 -8.09 2.70 3.53
CA GLU A 96 -9.02 3.54 2.79
C GLU A 96 -9.43 4.82 3.54
N THR A 97 -9.37 4.80 4.87
CA THR A 97 -9.78 5.97 5.67
C THR A 97 -8.66 6.95 5.92
N LEU A 98 -7.41 6.51 5.95
CA LEU A 98 -6.28 7.33 6.41
C LEU A 98 -5.16 7.49 5.38
N GLU A 99 -4.95 6.49 4.51
CA GLU A 99 -3.79 6.47 3.61
C GLU A 99 -3.81 7.62 2.61
N HIS A 100 -4.98 7.95 2.08
CA HIS A 100 -5.17 8.98 1.07
C HIS A 100 -5.59 10.35 1.65
N LYS A 101 -5.27 10.64 2.92
CA LYS A 101 -5.54 11.95 3.56
C LYS A 101 -4.34 12.88 3.44
N PRO A 102 -4.37 13.91 2.57
CA PRO A 102 -3.23 14.81 2.35
C PRO A 102 -2.85 15.62 3.59
N ASP A 103 -3.81 15.89 4.49
CA ASP A 103 -3.57 16.66 5.71
C ASP A 103 -3.07 15.82 6.89
N LEU A 104 -3.03 14.49 6.75
CA LEU A 104 -2.58 13.59 7.80
C LEU A 104 -1.06 13.39 7.71
N ASN A 105 -0.34 13.81 8.74
CA ASN A 105 1.04 13.41 8.96
C ASN A 105 1.10 12.30 10.01
N ALA A 106 1.19 11.05 9.57
CA ALA A 106 1.21 9.87 10.43
C ALA A 106 2.62 9.30 10.67
N TYR A 107 3.67 10.04 10.31
CA TYR A 107 5.06 9.57 10.46
C TYR A 107 5.32 9.01 11.89
N PRO A 108 5.94 7.83 12.06
CA PRO A 108 6.67 7.03 11.08
C PRO A 108 5.83 5.98 10.31
N LEU A 109 4.51 6.12 10.26
CA LEU A 109 3.69 5.35 9.34
C LEU A 109 3.63 6.07 7.99
N THR A 110 3.47 5.31 6.91
CA THR A 110 3.49 5.85 5.55
C THR A 110 2.12 6.32 5.05
N MET A 111 1.14 6.41 5.94
CA MET A 111 -0.20 6.94 5.63
C MET A 111 -0.20 8.47 5.45
N GLY A 112 -1.22 8.95 4.78
CA GLY A 112 -1.45 10.39 4.65
C GLY A 112 -0.45 11.05 3.72
N GLN A 113 0.20 12.11 4.17
CA GLN A 113 1.14 12.91 3.37
C GLN A 113 2.23 12.08 2.69
N TRP A 114 2.78 11.06 3.37
CA TRP A 114 3.81 10.21 2.78
C TRP A 114 3.30 9.49 1.53
N HIS A 115 2.16 8.83 1.64
CA HIS A 115 1.56 8.09 0.53
C HIS A 115 1.00 9.04 -0.55
N MET A 116 0.39 10.14 -0.15
CA MET A 116 -0.06 11.17 -1.11
C MET A 116 1.09 11.77 -1.92
N ASN A 117 2.28 11.96 -1.32
CA ASN A 117 3.47 12.35 -2.07
C ASN A 117 3.85 11.32 -3.14
N HIS A 118 3.66 10.01 -2.85
CA HIS A 118 3.83 8.96 -3.85
C HIS A 118 2.82 9.10 -5.00
N HIS A 119 1.54 9.36 -4.70
CA HIS A 119 0.53 9.59 -5.75
C HIS A 119 0.87 10.76 -6.67
N HIS A 120 1.40 11.86 -6.12
CA HIS A 120 1.85 13.02 -6.91
C HIS A 120 3.17 12.77 -7.65
N ASN A 121 4.06 12.00 -7.07
CA ASN A 121 5.35 11.64 -7.65
C ASN A 121 5.61 10.14 -7.53
N PRO A 122 5.17 9.33 -8.50
CA PRO A 122 5.25 7.87 -8.44
C PRO A 122 6.69 7.30 -8.58
N LYS A 123 7.71 8.14 -8.44
CA LYS A 123 9.13 7.74 -8.42
C LYS A 123 9.73 7.69 -7.02
N CYS A 124 8.94 7.97 -5.98
CA CYS A 124 9.39 7.98 -4.59
C CYS A 124 8.33 7.44 -3.64
N ASN A 125 8.70 7.20 -2.37
CA ASN A 125 7.81 6.83 -1.27
C ASN A 125 6.99 5.55 -1.54
N TYR A 126 7.66 4.47 -1.93
CA TYR A 126 7.02 3.18 -2.24
C TYR A 126 6.62 2.36 -1.00
N GLY A 127 7.07 2.74 0.19
CA GLY A 127 6.73 2.03 1.43
C GLY A 127 5.25 2.18 1.79
N LEU A 128 4.57 1.04 2.07
CA LEU A 128 3.13 1.00 2.36
C LEU A 128 2.82 1.04 3.87
N PHE A 129 3.77 0.71 4.74
CA PHE A 129 3.56 0.68 6.19
C PHE A 129 4.58 1.53 6.95
N ILE A 130 5.84 1.43 6.57
CA ILE A 130 6.96 2.12 7.22
C ILE A 130 7.93 2.68 6.16
N PRO A 131 8.55 3.84 6.41
CA PRO A 131 9.45 4.50 5.46
C PRO A 131 10.86 3.89 5.44
N LEU A 132 11.08 2.81 6.20
CA LEU A 132 12.40 2.20 6.37
C LEU A 132 13.06 1.85 5.03
N TRP A 133 12.29 1.25 4.13
CA TRP A 133 12.80 0.77 2.85
C TRP A 133 13.09 1.92 1.89
N ASP A 134 12.24 2.94 1.88
CA ASP A 134 12.50 4.16 1.10
C ASP A 134 13.79 4.84 1.55
N LYS A 135 14.03 4.94 2.87
CA LYS A 135 15.29 5.48 3.42
C LYS A 135 16.48 4.63 3.03
N LEU A 136 16.40 3.31 3.19
CA LEU A 136 17.49 2.38 2.90
C LEU A 136 17.88 2.40 1.41
N PHE A 137 16.88 2.46 0.52
CA PHE A 137 17.08 2.45 -0.93
C PHE A 137 17.10 3.84 -1.57
N ARG A 138 17.05 4.90 -0.76
CA ARG A 138 17.09 6.31 -1.20
C ARG A 138 15.97 6.66 -2.20
N THR A 139 14.78 6.12 -1.95
CA THR A 139 13.57 6.41 -2.72
C THR A 139 12.62 7.36 -1.97
N GLU A 140 13.09 7.97 -0.91
CA GLU A 140 12.38 9.01 -0.16
C GLU A 140 12.25 10.28 -1.01
N GLY A 141 11.03 10.78 -1.15
CA GLY A 141 10.74 12.05 -1.81
C GLY A 141 10.59 13.20 -0.82
N PRO A 142 10.67 14.45 -1.29
CA PRO A 142 10.39 15.60 -0.45
C PRO A 142 8.94 15.58 0.02
N PHE A 143 8.68 16.03 1.25
CA PHE A 143 7.31 16.33 1.69
C PHE A 143 6.80 17.55 0.91
N LEU A 144 5.58 17.43 0.37
CA LEU A 144 4.89 18.51 -0.34
C LEU A 144 4.32 19.53 0.64
#